data_d97c0de37960137bdb77ed6884e7a105
#
_entry.id   d97c0de37960137bdb77ed6884e7a105
#
_cell.length_a   1.000
_cell.length_b   1.000
_cell.length_c   1.000
_cell.angle_alpha   90.00
_cell.angle_beta   90.00
_cell.angle_gamma   90.00
#
_symmetry.space_group_name_H-M   'P 1'
#
loop_
_entity.id
_entity.type
_entity.pdbx_description
1 polymer ?
#
loop_
_entity_poly.entity_id
_entity_poly.type
_entity_poly.pdbx_seq_one_letter_code
_entity_poly.pdbx_strand_id
1 'polypeptide(L)'
;MLPKSTHQTSNRPTVVVSIDKNLNFYLNTKITPFSRLEGKIVELLKNSDDPCISIEAEKSVPIEQVVRVMNIAKTYGYKSILATEPE
;
A
#
# COMPACT_ATOMS: atom_id res chain seq x y z
N MET A 1 -10.51 12.13 -26.90
CA MET A 1 -10.31 11.88 -26.46
C MET A 1 -9.76 11.72 -25.45
N LEU A 2 -9.72 11.61 -24.67
CA LEU A 2 -9.21 11.58 -23.74
C LEU A 2 -8.05 11.16 -23.44
N PRO A 3 -7.57 11.05 -23.67
CA PRO A 3 -6.27 10.63 -23.63
C PRO A 3 -5.45 10.96 -22.49
N LYS A 4 -5.56 11.99 -21.96
CA LYS A 4 -4.77 12.32 -20.91
C LYS A 4 -4.88 11.40 -19.81
N SER A 5 -5.94 10.81 -19.69
CA SER A 5 -6.10 9.96 -18.58
C SER A 5 -5.16 8.81 -18.65
N THR A 6 -4.71 8.49 -19.79
CA THR A 6 -3.94 7.32 -19.84
C THR A 6 -2.63 7.43 -19.17
N HIS A 7 -2.04 8.55 -19.14
CA HIS A 7 -0.78 8.51 -18.56
C HIS A 7 -0.81 8.49 -17.10
N GLN A 8 -1.89 8.89 -16.50
CA GLN A 8 -1.90 8.80 -15.16
C GLN A 8 -1.96 7.43 -14.70
N THR A 9 -2.55 6.58 -15.44
CA THR A 9 -2.75 5.24 -14.97
C THR A 9 -1.47 4.51 -14.79
N SER A 10 -0.43 4.90 -15.49
CA SER A 10 0.79 4.16 -15.36
C SER A 10 1.44 4.33 -14.02
N ASN A 11 1.00 5.31 -13.25
CA ASN A 11 1.60 5.52 -11.96
C ASN A 11 0.72 5.13 -10.82
N ARG A 12 -0.39 4.47 -11.11
CA ARG A 12 -1.28 4.11 -10.08
C ARG A 12 -0.73 3.00 -9.25
N PRO A 13 -0.81 3.06 -7.94
CA PRO A 13 -0.35 1.96 -7.13
C PRO A 13 -1.23 0.74 -7.37
N THR A 14 -0.63 -0.40 -7.30
CA THR A 14 -1.35 -1.63 -7.51
C THR A 14 -2.06 -2.08 -6.26
N VAL A 15 -1.50 -1.76 -5.11
CA VAL A 15 -2.02 -2.21 -3.84
C VAL A 15 -2.05 -1.04 -2.88
N VAL A 16 -3.12 -0.92 -2.13
CA VAL A 16 -3.23 0.11 -1.11
C VAL A 16 -3.32 -0.58 0.25
N VAL A 17 -2.44 -0.22 1.16
CA VAL A 17 -2.49 -0.72 2.52
C VAL A 17 -2.87 0.44 3.42
N SER A 18 -3.96 0.30 4.14
CA SER A 18 -4.43 1.34 5.04
C SER A 18 -4.26 0.87 6.47
N ILE A 19 -3.94 1.78 7.36
CA ILE A 19 -3.79 1.48 8.78
C ILE A 19 -4.64 2.46 9.55
N ASP A 20 -5.58 1.96 10.34
CA ASP A 20 -6.44 2.86 11.09
C ASP A 20 -5.88 3.07 12.50
N LYS A 21 -6.53 3.95 13.25
CA LYS A 21 -6.02 4.30 14.57
C LYS A 21 -6.07 3.15 15.55
N ASN A 22 -6.82 2.12 15.25
CA ASN A 22 -6.86 0.94 16.08
C ASN A 22 -5.83 -0.09 15.65
N LEU A 23 -4.98 0.29 14.73
CA LEU A 23 -3.89 -0.55 14.22
C LEU A 23 -4.40 -1.75 13.45
N ASN A 24 -5.55 -1.60 12.82
CA ASN A 24 -6.02 -2.60 11.88
C ASN A 24 -5.44 -2.29 10.52
N PHE A 25 -5.02 -3.33 9.83
CA PHE A 25 -4.47 -3.19 8.49
C PHE A 25 -5.52 -3.60 7.47
N TYR A 26 -5.65 -2.81 6.43
CA TYR A 26 -6.62 -3.09 5.37
C TYR A 26 -5.86 -3.19 4.06
N LEU A 27 -6.14 -4.22 3.32
CA LEU A 27 -5.53 -4.41 2.02
C LEU A 27 -6.61 -4.18 0.98
N ASN A 28 -6.48 -3.09 0.23
CA ASN A 28 -7.48 -2.72 -0.75
C ASN A 28 -8.88 -2.76 -0.15
N THR A 29 -9.03 -2.14 1.01
CA THR A 29 -10.28 -1.99 1.75
C THR A 29 -10.73 -3.22 2.53
N LYS A 30 -10.01 -4.33 2.45
CA LYS A 30 -10.39 -5.51 3.20
C LYS A 30 -9.52 -5.67 4.40
N ILE A 31 -10.10 -5.84 5.58
CA ILE A 31 -9.30 -5.97 6.78
C ILE A 31 -8.46 -7.24 6.69
N THR A 32 -7.19 -7.13 6.97
CA THR A 32 -6.24 -8.21 6.78
C THR A 32 -5.25 -8.19 7.92
N PRO A 33 -5.12 -9.26 8.69
CA PRO A 33 -4.13 -9.28 9.76
C PRO A 33 -2.74 -9.12 9.21
N PHE A 34 -1.87 -8.47 9.96
CA PHE A 34 -0.52 -8.23 9.48
C PHE A 34 0.18 -9.55 9.14
N SER A 35 -0.11 -10.60 9.87
CA SER A 35 0.53 -11.88 9.61
C SER A 35 0.21 -12.44 8.23
N ARG A 36 -0.87 -11.99 7.63
CA ARG A 36 -1.22 -12.42 6.29
C ARG A 36 -0.95 -11.38 5.24
N LEU A 37 -0.60 -10.19 5.65
CA LEU A 37 -0.49 -9.07 4.74
C LEU A 37 0.60 -9.29 3.71
N GLU A 38 1.75 -9.71 4.15
CA GLU A 38 2.87 -9.89 3.24
C GLU A 38 2.56 -10.87 2.13
N GLY A 39 2.02 -12.02 2.49
CA GLY A 39 1.70 -13.03 1.49
C GLY A 39 0.68 -12.55 0.49
N LYS A 40 -0.32 -11.81 0.96
CA LYS A 40 -1.33 -11.33 0.07
C LYS A 40 -0.81 -10.25 -0.86
N ILE A 41 0.07 -9.39 -0.37
CA ILE A 41 0.67 -8.37 -1.20
C ILE A 41 1.51 -9.02 -2.30
N VAL A 42 2.31 -10.00 -1.94
CA VAL A 42 3.15 -10.67 -2.91
C VAL A 42 2.29 -11.34 -3.98
N GLU A 43 1.21 -11.96 -3.54
CA GLU A 43 0.32 -12.62 -4.49
C GLU A 43 -0.28 -11.63 -5.47
N LEU A 44 -0.67 -10.46 -5.00
CA LEU A 44 -1.29 -9.47 -5.85
C LEU A 44 -0.30 -8.81 -6.79
N LEU A 45 0.95 -8.72 -6.40
CA LEU A 45 1.94 -8.00 -7.19
C LEU A 45 2.86 -8.89 -8.01
N LYS A 46 2.67 -10.19 -7.93
CA LYS A 46 3.66 -11.07 -8.56
C LYS A 46 3.72 -10.93 -10.06
N ASN A 47 2.67 -10.49 -10.69
CA ASN A 47 2.68 -10.30 -12.14
C ASN A 47 2.76 -8.85 -12.56
N SER A 48 3.04 -7.97 -11.64
CA SER A 48 3.07 -6.57 -11.96
C SER A 48 4.44 -6.17 -12.49
N ASP A 49 4.46 -5.36 -13.55
CA ASP A 49 5.71 -4.87 -14.09
C ASP A 49 6.30 -3.77 -13.25
N ASP A 50 5.48 -3.07 -12.49
CA ASP A 50 5.96 -1.94 -11.72
C ASP A 50 5.24 -1.95 -10.38
N PRO A 51 5.55 -2.92 -9.54
CA PRO A 51 4.82 -3.09 -8.29
C PRO A 51 5.01 -1.92 -7.35
N CYS A 52 3.91 -1.46 -6.81
CA CYS A 52 3.93 -0.30 -5.95
C CYS A 52 2.87 -0.48 -4.87
N ILE A 53 3.23 -0.10 -3.65
CA ILE A 53 2.32 -0.13 -2.52
C ILE A 53 2.08 1.30 -2.08
N SER A 54 0.81 1.67 -1.95
CA SER A 54 0.47 2.97 -1.38
C SER A 54 0.06 2.72 0.06
N ILE A 55 0.70 3.38 0.99
CA ILE A 55 0.41 3.20 2.41
C ILE A 55 -0.34 4.42 2.89
N GLU A 56 -1.53 4.19 3.42
CA GLU A 56 -2.35 5.27 3.95
C GLU A 56 -2.55 5.04 5.42
N ALA A 57 -2.13 5.96 6.24
CA ALA A 57 -2.23 5.79 7.69
C ALA A 57 -2.92 6.99 8.28
N GLU A 58 -3.77 6.74 9.27
CA GLU A 58 -4.37 7.84 10.01
C GLU A 58 -3.30 8.54 10.81
N LYS A 59 -3.54 9.81 11.11
CA LYS A 59 -2.54 10.63 11.76
C LYS A 59 -1.99 10.04 13.04
N SER A 60 -2.83 9.41 13.81
CA SER A 60 -2.41 8.92 15.11
C SER A 60 -1.66 7.60 15.06
N VAL A 61 -1.52 7.02 13.88
CA VAL A 61 -0.83 5.73 13.78
C VAL A 61 0.65 5.93 14.03
N PRO A 62 1.25 5.14 14.92
CA PRO A 62 2.69 5.25 15.15
C PRO A 62 3.47 4.92 13.88
N ILE A 63 4.54 5.62 13.66
CA ILE A 63 5.34 5.42 12.46
C ILE A 63 5.88 4.01 12.35
N GLU A 64 6.07 3.33 13.46
CA GLU A 64 6.55 1.95 13.43
C GLU A 64 5.66 1.05 12.61
N GLN A 65 4.34 1.31 12.64
CA GLN A 65 3.44 0.47 11.88
C GLN A 65 3.60 0.70 10.39
N VAL A 66 3.85 1.94 10.02
CA VAL A 66 4.09 2.27 8.62
C VAL A 66 5.39 1.61 8.16
N VAL A 67 6.40 1.66 8.99
CA VAL A 67 7.71 1.09 8.65
C VAL A 67 7.58 -0.41 8.44
N ARG A 68 6.72 -1.08 9.18
CA ARG A 68 6.54 -2.51 8.98
C ARG A 68 6.08 -2.82 7.56
N VAL A 69 5.16 -2.01 7.04
CA VAL A 69 4.69 -2.20 5.68
C VAL A 69 5.76 -1.81 4.68
N MET A 70 6.47 -0.74 4.97
CA MET A 70 7.54 -0.33 4.07
C MET A 70 8.63 -1.39 3.98
N ASN A 71 8.86 -2.11 5.06
CA ASN A 71 9.86 -3.16 5.03
C ASN A 71 9.43 -4.32 4.13
N ILE A 72 8.14 -4.59 4.04
CA ILE A 72 7.67 -5.58 3.10
C ILE A 72 8.02 -5.14 1.68
N ALA A 73 7.74 -3.88 1.37
CA ALA A 73 8.04 -3.36 0.04
C ALA A 73 9.53 -3.46 -0.24
N LYS A 74 10.35 -3.10 0.74
CA LYS A 74 11.77 -3.11 0.56
C LYS A 74 12.30 -4.52 0.32
N THR A 75 11.78 -5.47 1.04
CA THR A 75 12.23 -6.85 0.93
C THR A 75 12.03 -7.39 -0.48
N TYR A 76 10.96 -7.00 -1.13
CA TYR A 76 10.65 -7.52 -2.45
C TYR A 76 10.98 -6.54 -3.58
N GLY A 77 11.55 -5.40 -3.24
CA GLY A 77 11.91 -4.43 -4.27
C GLY A 77 10.74 -3.66 -4.84
N TYR A 78 9.64 -3.58 -4.11
CA TYR A 78 8.49 -2.81 -4.56
C TYR A 78 8.67 -1.35 -4.22
N LYS A 79 8.07 -0.48 -5.01
CA LYS A 79 8.02 0.92 -4.66
C LYS A 79 6.99 1.13 -3.59
N SER A 80 7.17 2.14 -2.76
CA SER A 80 6.18 2.46 -1.76
C SER A 80 5.97 3.95 -1.70
N ILE A 81 4.73 4.35 -1.49
CA ILE A 81 4.34 5.73 -1.37
C ILE A 81 3.58 5.87 -0.08
N LEU A 82 3.92 6.85 0.71
CA LEU A 82 3.21 7.10 1.95
C LEU A 82 2.28 8.28 1.79
N ALA A 83 1.02 8.08 2.10
CA ALA A 83 0.05 9.14 2.12
C ALA A 83 -0.59 9.17 3.50
N THR A 84 -0.61 10.31 4.12
CA THR A 84 -1.28 10.40 5.40
C THR A 84 -2.64 11.01 5.17
N GLU A 85 -3.57 10.58 6.01
CA GLU A 85 -4.90 11.11 5.90
C GLU A 85 -4.93 12.53 6.36
N PRO A 86 -5.45 13.42 5.57
CA PRO A 86 -5.57 14.78 6.06
C PRO A 86 -6.69 14.83 7.07
N GLU A 87 -6.57 15.66 7.96
CA GLU A 87 -7.62 15.78 8.93
C GLU A 87 -8.61 16.76 8.52
#